data_088e6d24aeb48b8716c2ef7449603584
#
_entry.id   088e6d24aeb48b8716c2ef7449603584
#
_cell.length_a   1.000
_cell.length_b   1.000
_cell.length_c   1.000
_cell.angle_alpha   90.00
_cell.angle_beta   90.00
_cell.angle_gamma   90.00
#
_symmetry.space_group_name_H-M   'P 1'
#
loop_
_entity.id
_entity.type
_entity.pdbx_description
1 polymer ?
#
loop_
_entity_poly.entity_id
_entity_poly.type
_entity_poly.pdbx_seq_one_letter_code
_entity_poly.pdbx_strand_id
1 'polypeptide(L)'
;MFAFYTATSVGLLWLEASAVGLLLGEYGAESLPWIYIAGAVLGSGLGFLYSWLQKIMSLRRTIVAIAVLIPTPLVLFRFGLENQAIFLYGVTVFILRLWVESIYILNDLNTAIAANQLFNIREIKRTYPIISSGILLADVVSGFSLPFLLSWFGLANVTIAAAIMFTVGAGLLYYLSERYKQAFPDGRSEFGEDEEARFINKRLQGQQRSYVVPLIAFFLLSPILYLLIDFQFLSALESQNLSGENIASFIGVFNGVLGICEVLLQWFAASRLIERFGVFASATFLPMGIGGVGMVIIGLAIFSLNSFSETKYAFLRASLP
;
A
#
# COMPACT_ATOMS: atom_id res chain seq x y z
N MET A 1 14.01 8.40 -11.23
CA MET A 1 12.66 8.11 -10.70
C MET A 1 12.49 6.65 -10.29
N PHE A 2 12.74 5.68 -11.19
CA PHE A 2 12.62 4.25 -10.84
C PHE A 2 13.39 3.89 -9.55
N ALA A 3 14.70 4.19 -9.47
CA ALA A 3 15.51 3.89 -8.28
C ALA A 3 15.01 4.59 -7.00
N PHE A 4 14.49 5.81 -7.11
CA PHE A 4 13.86 6.51 -6.00
C PHE A 4 12.64 5.73 -5.49
N TYR A 5 11.70 5.41 -6.40
CA TYR A 5 10.47 4.72 -6.02
C TYR A 5 10.74 3.31 -5.49
N THR A 6 11.68 2.57 -6.10
CA THR A 6 12.09 1.25 -5.58
C THR A 6 12.69 1.35 -4.18
N ALA A 7 13.62 2.28 -3.94
CA ALA A 7 14.26 2.41 -2.64
C ALA A 7 13.25 2.76 -1.54
N THR A 8 12.37 3.75 -1.78
CA THR A 8 11.34 4.13 -0.81
C THR A 8 10.33 3.02 -0.59
N SER A 9 9.94 2.28 -1.64
CA SER A 9 9.02 1.14 -1.52
C SER A 9 9.63 -0.03 -0.76
N VAL A 10 10.91 -0.35 -0.93
CA VAL A 10 11.59 -1.38 -0.11
C VAL A 10 11.52 -1.02 1.37
N GLY A 11 11.86 0.23 1.73
CA GLY A 11 11.76 0.69 3.11
C GLY A 11 10.33 0.63 3.65
N LEU A 12 9.34 0.99 2.83
CA LEU A 12 7.92 0.96 3.17
C LEU A 12 7.43 -0.46 3.46
N LEU A 13 7.75 -1.42 2.58
CA LEU A 13 7.32 -2.81 2.72
C LEU A 13 7.97 -3.52 3.92
N TRP A 14 9.25 -3.22 4.22
CA TRP A 14 9.87 -3.68 5.46
C TRP A 14 9.15 -3.13 6.69
N LEU A 15 8.84 -1.84 6.66
CA LEU A 15 8.18 -1.16 7.77
C LEU A 15 6.74 -1.65 7.96
N GLU A 16 6.01 -1.86 6.86
CA GLU A 16 4.64 -2.37 6.87
C GLU A 16 4.55 -3.74 7.53
N ALA A 17 5.29 -4.73 7.01
CA ALA A 17 5.27 -6.08 7.56
C ALA A 17 5.69 -6.08 9.04
N SER A 18 6.67 -5.26 9.41
CA SER A 18 7.12 -5.14 10.80
C SER A 18 6.07 -4.45 11.69
N ALA A 19 5.43 -3.39 11.21
CA ALA A 19 4.37 -2.68 11.94
C ALA A 19 3.13 -3.56 12.13
N VAL A 20 2.77 -4.39 11.14
CA VAL A 20 1.70 -5.40 11.26
C VAL A 20 2.07 -6.44 12.31
N GLY A 21 3.30 -6.99 12.26
CA GLY A 21 3.77 -7.95 13.26
C GLY A 21 3.74 -7.39 14.68
N LEU A 22 4.15 -6.14 14.87
CA LEU A 22 4.08 -5.44 16.17
C LEU A 22 2.63 -5.22 16.61
N LEU A 23 1.75 -4.77 15.69
CA LEU A 23 0.35 -4.49 16.01
C LEU A 23 -0.41 -5.75 16.42
N LEU A 24 -0.28 -6.83 15.63
CA LEU A 24 -0.94 -8.10 15.94
C LEU A 24 -0.40 -8.72 17.22
N GLY A 25 0.90 -8.56 17.51
CA GLY A 25 1.49 -9.04 18.75
C GLY A 25 1.02 -8.30 20.00
N GLU A 26 0.67 -7.00 19.89
CA GLU A 26 0.29 -6.15 21.03
C GLU A 26 -1.24 -6.03 21.20
N TYR A 27 -1.96 -5.85 20.10
CA TYR A 27 -3.39 -5.51 20.11
C TYR A 27 -4.30 -6.55 19.47
N GLY A 28 -3.73 -7.48 18.71
CA GLY A 28 -4.52 -8.43 17.93
C GLY A 28 -5.23 -7.81 16.72
N ALA A 29 -5.88 -8.68 15.93
CA ALA A 29 -6.59 -8.28 14.70
C ALA A 29 -7.84 -7.43 14.98
N GLU A 30 -8.39 -7.50 16.19
CA GLU A 30 -9.56 -6.68 16.57
C GLU A 30 -9.29 -5.17 16.50
N SER A 31 -8.03 -4.75 16.53
CA SER A 31 -7.61 -3.35 16.40
C SER A 31 -7.57 -2.83 14.96
N LEU A 32 -7.50 -3.71 13.96
CA LEU A 32 -7.37 -3.36 12.55
C LEU A 32 -8.47 -2.45 12.01
N PRO A 33 -9.78 -2.66 12.31
CA PRO A 33 -10.82 -1.76 11.86
C PRO A 33 -10.60 -0.30 12.28
N TRP A 34 -10.06 -0.08 13.48
CA TRP A 34 -9.73 1.26 13.97
C TRP A 34 -8.57 1.88 13.21
N ILE A 35 -7.57 1.08 12.84
CA ILE A 35 -6.45 1.51 11.97
C ILE A 35 -6.97 1.92 10.59
N TYR A 36 -7.87 1.14 10.00
CA TYR A 36 -8.44 1.44 8.68
C TYR A 36 -9.25 2.75 8.69
N ILE A 37 -10.10 2.95 9.71
CA ILE A 37 -10.87 4.19 9.85
C ILE A 37 -9.94 5.38 10.07
N ALA A 38 -8.99 5.26 11.01
CA ALA A 38 -8.04 6.32 11.29
C ALA A 38 -7.13 6.62 10.08
N GLY A 39 -6.70 5.59 9.35
CA GLY A 39 -5.94 5.70 8.10
C GLY A 39 -6.69 6.45 7.02
N ALA A 40 -7.99 6.17 6.84
CA ALA A 40 -8.83 6.88 5.88
C ALA A 40 -8.98 8.38 6.22
N VAL A 41 -9.15 8.71 7.50
CA VAL A 41 -9.22 10.10 7.98
C VAL A 41 -7.87 10.80 7.77
N LEU A 42 -6.77 10.15 8.15
CA LEU A 42 -5.41 10.67 7.94
C LEU A 42 -5.11 10.88 6.46
N GLY A 43 -5.45 9.91 5.61
CA GLY A 43 -5.24 10.00 4.16
C GLY A 43 -5.94 11.21 3.55
N SER A 44 -7.19 11.44 3.93
CA SER A 44 -7.95 12.62 3.50
C SER A 44 -7.30 13.92 3.98
N GLY A 45 -6.87 13.95 5.25
CA GLY A 45 -6.16 15.09 5.84
C GLY A 45 -4.82 15.37 5.18
N LEU A 46 -4.05 14.32 4.87
CA LEU A 46 -2.75 14.43 4.20
C LEU A 46 -2.88 14.92 2.77
N GLY A 47 -3.89 14.48 2.02
CA GLY A 47 -4.19 15.01 0.69
C GLY A 47 -4.48 16.52 0.72
N PHE A 48 -5.29 16.96 1.69
CA PHE A 48 -5.56 18.37 1.91
C PHE A 48 -4.31 19.14 2.32
N LEU A 49 -3.53 18.62 3.28
CA LEU A 49 -2.27 19.22 3.73
C LEU A 49 -1.27 19.35 2.57
N TYR A 50 -1.16 18.33 1.74
CA TYR A 50 -0.29 18.35 0.56
C TYR A 50 -0.69 19.47 -0.42
N SER A 51 -1.97 19.56 -0.74
CA SER A 51 -2.52 20.63 -1.61
C SER A 51 -2.29 22.02 -1.01
N TRP A 52 -2.45 22.16 0.30
CA TRP A 52 -2.19 23.42 1.00
C TRP A 52 -0.69 23.80 0.99
N LEU A 53 0.21 22.83 1.20
CA LEU A 53 1.65 23.05 1.12
C LEU A 53 2.08 23.52 -0.28
N GLN A 54 1.49 22.97 -1.33
CA GLN A 54 1.76 23.41 -2.71
C GLN A 54 1.35 24.87 -2.97
N LYS A 55 0.35 25.38 -2.25
CA LYS A 55 -0.05 26.81 -2.35
C LYS A 55 0.95 27.76 -1.67
N ILE A 56 1.65 27.27 -0.63
CA ILE A 56 2.56 28.11 0.17
C ILE A 56 4.01 28.01 -0.32
N MET A 57 4.43 26.82 -0.71
CA MET A 57 5.82 26.51 -1.06
C MET A 57 5.94 26.20 -2.55
N SER A 58 7.14 26.41 -3.13
CA SER A 58 7.42 25.91 -4.47
C SER A 58 7.33 24.39 -4.50
N LEU A 59 6.84 23.85 -5.61
CA LEU A 59 6.61 22.41 -5.78
C LEU A 59 7.86 21.58 -5.46
N ARG A 60 9.03 22.04 -5.91
CA ARG A 60 10.32 21.42 -5.61
C ARG A 60 10.58 21.30 -4.11
N ARG A 61 10.36 22.40 -3.36
CA ARG A 61 10.57 22.40 -1.90
C ARG A 61 9.58 21.49 -1.21
N THR A 62 8.33 21.47 -1.65
CA THR A 62 7.29 20.60 -1.11
C THR A 62 7.66 19.13 -1.26
N ILE A 63 8.05 18.67 -2.46
CA ILE A 63 8.42 17.28 -2.73
C ILE A 63 9.61 16.84 -1.87
N VAL A 64 10.66 17.68 -1.79
CA VAL A 64 11.85 17.35 -0.99
C VAL A 64 11.54 17.41 0.51
N ALA A 65 10.77 18.39 0.97
CA ALA A 65 10.37 18.48 2.38
C ALA A 65 9.59 17.25 2.85
N ILE A 66 8.65 16.78 2.04
CA ILE A 66 7.87 15.56 2.34
C ILE A 66 8.78 14.32 2.33
N ALA A 67 9.69 14.20 1.35
CA ALA A 67 10.63 13.09 1.31
C ALA A 67 11.53 13.02 2.55
N VAL A 68 11.91 14.17 3.12
CA VAL A 68 12.68 14.25 4.38
C VAL A 68 11.78 14.06 5.61
N LEU A 69 10.52 14.49 5.56
CA LEU A 69 9.57 14.33 6.65
C LEU A 69 9.26 12.85 6.93
N ILE A 70 9.18 12.02 5.89
CA ILE A 70 8.84 10.59 6.01
C ILE A 70 9.77 9.84 6.98
N PRO A 71 11.11 9.86 6.87
CA PRO A 71 12.00 9.12 7.75
C PRO A 71 12.14 9.74 9.15
N THR A 72 11.84 11.01 9.33
CA THR A 72 12.11 11.72 10.59
C THR A 72 11.41 11.10 11.80
N PRO A 73 10.11 10.78 11.80
CA PRO A 73 9.44 10.17 12.94
C PRO A 73 9.87 8.73 13.22
N LEU A 74 10.42 8.01 12.22
CA LEU A 74 10.82 6.62 12.39
C LEU A 74 11.92 6.45 13.45
N VAL A 75 12.81 7.42 13.57
CA VAL A 75 13.84 7.44 14.60
C VAL A 75 13.21 7.58 15.98
N LEU A 76 12.17 8.43 16.13
CA LEU A 76 11.45 8.60 17.39
C LEU A 76 10.66 7.33 17.74
N PHE A 77 10.02 6.70 16.78
CA PHE A 77 9.32 5.43 17.00
C PHE A 77 10.25 4.32 17.48
N ARG A 78 11.50 4.30 17.00
CA ARG A 78 12.48 3.32 17.49
C ARG A 78 12.76 3.47 18.99
N PHE A 79 12.89 4.70 19.48
CA PHE A 79 13.04 4.94 20.92
C PHE A 79 11.77 4.56 21.71
N GLY A 80 10.60 4.83 21.17
CA GLY A 80 9.32 4.42 21.77
C GLY A 80 9.16 2.90 21.87
N LEU A 81 9.62 2.16 20.87
CA LEU A 81 9.59 0.69 20.85
C LEU A 81 10.59 0.05 21.82
N GLU A 82 11.64 0.75 22.23
CA GLU A 82 12.62 0.27 23.22
C GLU A 82 12.18 0.53 24.66
N ASN A 83 11.18 1.39 24.84
CA ASN A 83 10.72 1.79 26.17
C ASN A 83 9.93 0.64 26.81
N GLN A 84 10.34 0.25 28.03
CA GLN A 84 9.70 -0.83 28.79
C GLN A 84 8.35 -0.43 29.41
N ALA A 85 7.95 0.85 29.35
CA ALA A 85 6.63 1.28 29.78
C ALA A 85 5.57 0.79 28.79
N ILE A 86 4.77 -0.20 29.20
CA ILE A 86 3.74 -0.88 28.38
C ILE A 86 2.85 0.14 27.65
N PHE A 87 2.43 1.20 28.34
CA PHE A 87 1.59 2.23 27.73
C PHE A 87 2.28 2.96 26.57
N LEU A 88 3.55 3.35 26.74
CA LEU A 88 4.29 4.08 25.71
C LEU A 88 4.62 3.18 24.52
N TYR A 89 4.94 1.91 24.76
CA TYR A 89 5.18 0.91 23.72
C TYR A 89 3.92 0.73 22.87
N GLY A 90 2.78 0.44 23.48
CA GLY A 90 1.52 0.22 22.76
C GLY A 90 1.11 1.44 21.93
N VAL A 91 1.14 2.64 22.51
CA VAL A 91 0.85 3.88 21.77
C VAL A 91 1.81 4.05 20.59
N THR A 92 3.09 3.72 20.76
CA THR A 92 4.08 3.81 19.68
C THR A 92 3.76 2.83 18.56
N VAL A 93 3.40 1.59 18.87
CA VAL A 93 3.01 0.57 17.87
C VAL A 93 1.80 1.05 17.07
N PHE A 94 0.78 1.57 17.74
CA PHE A 94 -0.44 2.06 17.07
C PHE A 94 -0.14 3.25 16.14
N ILE A 95 0.62 4.24 16.62
CA ILE A 95 0.99 5.42 15.83
C ILE A 95 1.92 5.03 14.68
N LEU A 96 2.86 4.11 14.90
CA LEU A 96 3.74 3.59 13.85
C LEU A 96 2.91 2.97 12.72
N ARG A 97 1.92 2.15 13.03
CA ARG A 97 1.05 1.54 12.01
C ARG A 97 0.27 2.60 11.23
N LEU A 98 -0.25 3.62 11.89
CA LEU A 98 -0.90 4.76 11.23
C LEU A 98 0.09 5.56 10.37
N TRP A 99 1.34 5.70 10.83
CA TRP A 99 2.37 6.39 10.06
C TRP A 99 2.70 5.65 8.77
N VAL A 100 2.70 4.31 8.78
CA VAL A 100 2.85 3.49 7.58
C VAL A 100 1.79 3.84 6.53
N GLU A 101 0.51 3.93 6.91
CA GLU A 101 -0.56 4.36 6.00
C GLU A 101 -0.29 5.76 5.42
N SER A 102 0.21 6.66 6.26
CA SER A 102 0.58 8.01 5.85
C SER A 102 1.73 8.01 4.84
N ILE A 103 2.72 7.14 5.03
CA ILE A 103 3.87 6.99 4.12
C ILE A 103 3.41 6.49 2.75
N TYR A 104 2.51 5.52 2.69
CA TYR A 104 1.95 5.04 1.41
C TYR A 104 1.42 6.19 0.58
N ILE A 105 0.54 6.99 1.16
CA ILE A 105 -0.11 8.12 0.48
C ILE A 105 0.93 9.17 0.07
N LEU A 106 1.82 9.56 0.98
CA LEU A 106 2.82 10.60 0.72
C LEU A 106 3.86 10.15 -0.32
N ASN A 107 4.28 8.89 -0.29
CA ASN A 107 5.24 8.34 -1.23
C ASN A 107 4.67 8.27 -2.65
N ASP A 108 3.42 7.83 -2.79
CA ASP A 108 2.74 7.75 -4.07
C ASP A 108 2.48 9.13 -4.66
N LEU A 109 1.98 10.07 -3.84
CA LEU A 109 1.78 11.46 -4.27
C LEU A 109 3.10 12.10 -4.71
N ASN A 110 4.16 11.95 -3.93
CA ASN A 110 5.48 12.48 -4.27
C ASN A 110 6.00 11.89 -5.58
N THR A 111 5.86 10.58 -5.76
CA THR A 111 6.31 9.87 -6.97
C THR A 111 5.53 10.34 -8.19
N ALA A 112 4.19 10.38 -8.08
CA ALA A 112 3.31 10.79 -9.17
C ALA A 112 3.58 12.24 -9.59
N ILE A 113 3.69 13.16 -8.62
CA ILE A 113 3.94 14.57 -8.90
C ILE A 113 5.34 14.79 -9.48
N ALA A 114 6.36 14.15 -8.90
CA ALA A 114 7.72 14.26 -9.42
C ALA A 114 7.83 13.69 -10.84
N ALA A 115 7.15 12.58 -11.14
CA ALA A 115 7.11 12.00 -12.48
C ALA A 115 6.40 12.93 -13.47
N ASN A 116 5.25 13.52 -13.08
CA ASN A 116 4.50 14.46 -13.92
C ASN A 116 5.29 15.73 -14.24
N GLN A 117 6.22 16.14 -13.38
CA GLN A 117 7.08 17.30 -13.65
C GLN A 117 8.27 16.96 -14.55
N LEU A 118 8.84 15.77 -14.39
CA LEU A 118 10.04 15.36 -15.13
C LEU A 118 9.75 14.92 -16.56
N PHE A 119 8.53 14.44 -16.84
CA PHE A 119 8.18 13.84 -18.12
C PHE A 119 7.01 14.56 -18.78
N ASN A 120 7.11 14.78 -20.09
CA ASN A 120 5.98 15.28 -20.90
C ASN A 120 4.88 14.22 -21.00
N ILE A 121 3.64 14.62 -21.30
CA ILE A 121 2.45 13.74 -21.41
C ILE A 121 2.69 12.53 -22.31
N ARG A 122 3.48 12.65 -23.36
CA ARG A 122 3.81 11.53 -24.26
C ARG A 122 4.85 10.57 -23.65
N GLU A 123 5.80 11.13 -22.93
CA GLU A 123 6.87 10.38 -22.26
C GLU A 123 6.33 9.67 -21.03
N ILE A 124 5.43 10.29 -20.28
CA ILE A 124 4.86 9.73 -19.06
C ILE A 124 4.07 8.45 -19.35
N LYS A 125 3.34 8.39 -20.47
CA LYS A 125 2.63 7.17 -20.89
C LYS A 125 3.57 5.98 -21.12
N ARG A 126 4.81 6.25 -21.47
CA ARG A 126 5.82 5.23 -21.77
C ARG A 126 6.69 4.92 -20.55
N THR A 127 7.02 5.92 -19.73
CA THR A 127 7.94 5.78 -18.59
C THR A 127 7.24 5.46 -17.28
N TYR A 128 5.97 5.85 -17.10
CA TYR A 128 5.23 5.61 -15.88
C TYR A 128 5.08 4.11 -15.53
N PRO A 129 4.79 3.20 -16.47
CA PRO A 129 4.80 1.77 -16.20
C PRO A 129 6.16 1.24 -15.71
N ILE A 130 7.26 1.83 -16.21
CA ILE A 130 8.62 1.47 -15.74
C ILE A 130 8.84 1.98 -14.33
N ILE A 131 8.41 3.22 -14.01
CA ILE A 131 8.55 3.78 -12.67
C ILE A 131 7.71 2.97 -11.67
N SER A 132 6.45 2.69 -12.03
CA SER A 132 5.54 1.93 -11.17
C SER A 132 5.97 0.47 -10.96
N SER A 133 6.68 -0.14 -11.93
CA SER A 133 7.26 -1.47 -11.72
C SER A 133 8.35 -1.51 -10.64
N GLY A 134 8.81 -0.35 -10.19
CA GLY A 134 9.73 -0.24 -9.06
C GLY A 134 9.17 -0.81 -7.76
N ILE A 135 7.85 -0.74 -7.54
CA ILE A 135 7.21 -1.35 -6.37
C ILE A 135 7.24 -2.88 -6.45
N LEU A 136 7.02 -3.46 -7.64
CA LEU A 136 7.07 -4.91 -7.83
C LEU A 136 8.47 -5.48 -7.56
N LEU A 137 9.51 -4.74 -7.97
CA LEU A 137 10.89 -5.09 -7.62
C LEU A 137 11.11 -4.94 -6.11
N ALA A 138 10.52 -3.92 -5.50
CA ALA A 138 10.59 -3.71 -4.07
C ALA A 138 9.92 -4.83 -3.28
N ASP A 139 8.76 -5.35 -3.73
CA ASP A 139 8.08 -6.50 -3.13
C ASP A 139 8.99 -7.73 -3.08
N VAL A 140 9.65 -8.03 -4.20
CA VAL A 140 10.59 -9.16 -4.27
C VAL A 140 11.80 -8.94 -3.34
N VAL A 141 12.43 -7.77 -3.43
CA VAL A 141 13.64 -7.46 -2.64
C VAL A 141 13.30 -7.40 -1.15
N SER A 142 12.26 -6.68 -0.77
CA SER A 142 11.85 -6.54 0.63
C SER A 142 11.38 -7.87 1.21
N GLY A 143 10.58 -8.60 0.45
CA GLY A 143 10.00 -9.86 0.89
C GLY A 143 11.04 -10.88 1.28
N PHE A 144 12.03 -11.10 0.43
CA PHE A 144 13.09 -12.08 0.72
C PHE A 144 14.20 -11.56 1.64
N SER A 145 14.41 -10.25 1.72
CA SER A 145 15.42 -9.67 2.62
C SER A 145 14.92 -9.47 4.05
N LEU A 146 13.63 -9.31 4.26
CA LEU A 146 13.05 -9.04 5.58
C LEU A 146 13.35 -10.14 6.62
N PRO A 147 13.24 -11.45 6.32
CA PRO A 147 13.60 -12.49 7.29
C PRO A 147 15.07 -12.39 7.77
N PHE A 148 15.99 -12.02 6.88
CA PHE A 148 17.40 -11.81 7.25
C PHE A 148 17.56 -10.57 8.13
N LEU A 149 16.89 -9.48 7.80
CA LEU A 149 16.89 -8.26 8.64
C LEU A 149 16.33 -8.55 10.04
N LEU A 150 15.24 -9.29 10.13
CA LEU A 150 14.63 -9.68 11.41
C LEU A 150 15.58 -10.55 12.25
N SER A 151 16.22 -11.54 11.64
CA SER A 151 17.15 -12.44 12.35
C SER A 151 18.42 -11.73 12.86
N TRP A 152 18.88 -10.67 12.21
CA TRP A 152 20.09 -9.94 12.58
C TRP A 152 19.84 -8.74 13.48
N PHE A 153 18.77 -8.01 13.23
CA PHE A 153 18.51 -6.73 13.88
C PHE A 153 17.29 -6.76 14.80
N GLY A 154 16.39 -7.73 14.62
CA GLY A 154 15.12 -7.78 15.34
C GLY A 154 14.09 -6.77 14.85
N LEU A 155 12.83 -7.01 15.24
CA LEU A 155 11.65 -6.33 14.69
C LEU A 155 11.68 -4.80 14.86
N ALA A 156 12.07 -4.31 16.04
CA ALA A 156 12.13 -2.88 16.33
C ALA A 156 13.18 -2.13 15.50
N ASN A 157 14.29 -2.77 15.13
CA ASN A 157 15.37 -2.12 14.38
C ASN A 157 15.10 -2.05 12.87
N VAL A 158 14.10 -2.77 12.36
CA VAL A 158 13.63 -2.62 10.98
C VAL A 158 13.16 -1.18 10.70
N THR A 159 12.65 -0.48 11.71
CA THR A 159 12.29 0.96 11.59
C THR A 159 13.48 1.83 11.19
N ILE A 160 14.69 1.52 11.71
CA ILE A 160 15.93 2.24 11.34
C ILE A 160 16.35 1.85 9.92
N ALA A 161 16.30 0.56 9.57
CA ALA A 161 16.61 0.11 8.22
C ALA A 161 15.70 0.78 7.18
N ALA A 162 14.41 0.86 7.47
CA ALA A 162 13.44 1.58 6.64
C ALA A 162 13.76 3.09 6.56
N ALA A 163 14.09 3.73 7.68
CA ALA A 163 14.47 5.14 7.71
C ALA A 163 15.71 5.42 6.83
N ILE A 164 16.68 4.52 6.80
CA ILE A 164 17.86 4.61 5.90
C ILE A 164 17.40 4.54 4.45
N MET A 165 16.54 3.60 4.08
CA MET A 165 16.04 3.48 2.69
C MET A 165 15.24 4.71 2.26
N PHE A 166 14.40 5.27 3.13
CA PHE A 166 13.72 6.55 2.85
C PHE A 166 14.69 7.71 2.72
N THR A 167 15.73 7.76 3.53
CA THR A 167 16.75 8.80 3.44
C THR A 167 17.54 8.69 2.13
N VAL A 168 17.88 7.48 1.69
CA VAL A 168 18.47 7.24 0.37
C VAL A 168 17.51 7.70 -0.73
N GLY A 169 16.23 7.36 -0.63
CA GLY A 169 15.19 7.85 -1.54
C GLY A 169 15.11 9.37 -1.57
N ALA A 170 15.04 10.02 -0.42
CA ALA A 170 15.02 11.48 -0.32
C ALA A 170 16.26 12.12 -0.96
N GLY A 171 17.45 11.53 -0.76
CA GLY A 171 18.69 11.95 -1.40
C GLY A 171 18.66 11.82 -2.92
N LEU A 172 18.11 10.71 -3.45
CA LEU A 172 17.91 10.52 -4.89
C LEU A 172 16.94 11.55 -5.46
N LEU A 173 15.83 11.82 -4.77
CA LEU A 173 14.86 12.81 -5.20
C LEU A 173 15.45 14.22 -5.17
N TYR A 174 16.19 14.57 -4.13
CA TYR A 174 16.92 15.83 -4.03
C TYR A 174 17.90 15.98 -5.19
N TYR A 175 18.71 14.95 -5.45
CA TYR A 175 19.65 14.96 -6.59
C TYR A 175 18.94 15.17 -7.92
N LEU A 176 17.83 14.48 -8.16
CA LEU A 176 17.02 14.65 -9.37
C LEU A 176 16.47 16.09 -9.48
N SER A 177 15.96 16.63 -8.38
CA SER A 177 15.40 17.99 -8.34
C SER A 177 16.47 19.07 -8.60
N GLU A 178 17.72 18.83 -8.18
CA GLU A 178 18.85 19.72 -8.46
C GLU A 178 19.33 19.60 -9.92
N ARG A 179 19.40 18.36 -10.42
CA ARG A 179 19.89 18.10 -11.79
C ARG A 179 18.95 18.61 -12.87
N TYR A 180 17.66 18.57 -12.60
CA TYR A 180 16.60 18.94 -13.54
C TYR A 180 15.80 20.15 -13.02
N LYS A 181 16.49 21.20 -12.55
CA LYS A 181 15.85 22.41 -12.01
C LYS A 181 14.80 23.04 -12.93
N GLN A 182 15.02 22.96 -14.24
CA GLN A 182 14.10 23.51 -15.23
C GLN A 182 12.75 22.79 -15.28
N ALA A 183 12.72 21.50 -14.90
CA ALA A 183 11.48 20.74 -14.83
C ALA A 183 10.69 21.02 -13.53
N PHE A 184 11.34 21.58 -12.51
CA PHE A 184 10.70 21.95 -11.24
C PHE A 184 10.73 23.47 -11.07
N PRO A 185 9.80 24.20 -11.71
CA PRO A 185 9.78 25.65 -11.62
C PRO A 185 9.63 26.11 -10.16
N ASP A 186 10.42 27.11 -9.77
CA ASP A 186 10.36 27.73 -8.44
C ASP A 186 9.12 28.65 -8.26
N GLY A 187 8.33 28.85 -9.32
CA GLY A 187 7.07 29.58 -9.28
C GLY A 187 6.00 28.82 -8.49
N ARG A 188 5.11 29.54 -7.79
CA ARG A 188 3.87 28.97 -7.28
C ARG A 188 3.13 28.37 -8.46
N SER A 189 2.71 27.11 -8.33
CA SER A 189 1.85 26.51 -9.34
C SER A 189 0.53 27.29 -9.32
N GLU A 190 0.35 28.18 -10.30
CA GLU A 190 -0.96 28.67 -10.70
C GLU A 190 -1.75 27.51 -11.35
N PHE A 191 -1.76 26.35 -10.68
CA PHE A 191 -2.65 25.28 -11.09
C PHE A 191 -4.06 25.73 -10.77
N GLY A 192 -4.60 26.45 -11.74
CA GLY A 192 -5.97 26.41 -12.16
C GLY A 192 -7.05 26.49 -11.08
N GLU A 193 -7.00 27.51 -10.19
CA GLU A 193 -8.24 27.90 -9.49
C GLU A 193 -9.37 28.13 -10.51
N ASP A 194 -9.05 28.60 -11.74
CA ASP A 194 -10.01 28.80 -12.82
C ASP A 194 -10.48 27.50 -13.49
N GLU A 195 -9.65 26.45 -13.56
CA GLU A 195 -10.04 25.15 -14.12
C GLU A 195 -10.83 24.32 -13.11
N GLU A 196 -10.42 24.24 -11.85
CA GLU A 196 -11.20 23.55 -10.80
C GLU A 196 -12.58 24.20 -10.62
N ALA A 197 -12.67 25.53 -10.60
CA ALA A 197 -13.96 26.24 -10.53
C ALA A 197 -14.86 25.97 -11.74
N ARG A 198 -14.29 25.78 -12.94
CA ARG A 198 -15.03 25.42 -14.16
C ARG A 198 -15.52 23.97 -14.13
N PHE A 199 -14.75 23.02 -13.56
CA PHE A 199 -15.17 21.63 -13.42
C PHE A 199 -16.28 21.45 -12.39
N ILE A 200 -16.21 22.13 -11.25
CA ILE A 200 -17.21 22.02 -10.16
C ILE A 200 -18.58 22.58 -10.61
N ASN A 201 -18.62 23.59 -11.46
CA ASN A 201 -19.87 24.20 -11.93
C ASN A 201 -20.54 23.47 -13.11
N LYS A 202 -19.88 22.50 -13.73
CA LYS A 202 -20.50 21.73 -14.82
C LYS A 202 -21.31 20.58 -14.21
N ARG A 203 -22.63 20.78 -14.04
CA ARG A 203 -23.54 19.68 -13.68
C ARG A 203 -23.38 18.53 -14.68
N LEU A 204 -23.01 17.36 -14.16
CA LEU A 204 -22.94 16.13 -14.93
C LEU A 204 -24.33 15.87 -15.54
N GLN A 205 -24.46 16.03 -16.86
CA GLN A 205 -25.74 15.86 -17.56
C GLN A 205 -25.76 14.53 -18.34
N GLY A 206 -26.86 13.82 -18.23
CA GLY A 206 -27.24 12.69 -19.09
C GLY A 206 -26.23 11.54 -19.10
N GLN A 207 -25.64 11.29 -20.26
CA GLN A 207 -24.73 10.16 -20.51
C GLN A 207 -23.46 10.17 -19.65
N GLN A 208 -22.94 11.35 -19.27
CA GLN A 208 -21.78 11.47 -18.37
C GLN A 208 -22.10 10.97 -16.95
N ARG A 209 -23.31 11.23 -16.44
CA ARG A 209 -23.74 10.76 -15.12
C ARG A 209 -23.85 9.23 -15.08
N SER A 210 -24.33 8.63 -16.16
CA SER A 210 -24.45 7.16 -16.29
C SER A 210 -23.10 6.46 -16.27
N TYR A 211 -22.03 7.12 -16.69
CA TYR A 211 -20.66 6.58 -16.64
C TYR A 211 -19.96 6.88 -15.31
N VAL A 212 -20.10 8.10 -14.80
CA VAL A 212 -19.36 8.58 -13.61
C VAL A 212 -19.87 7.90 -12.33
N VAL A 213 -21.17 7.67 -12.19
CA VAL A 213 -21.73 7.04 -10.98
C VAL A 213 -21.22 5.61 -10.76
N PRO A 214 -21.21 4.70 -11.74
CA PRO A 214 -20.60 3.38 -11.59
C PRO A 214 -19.10 3.44 -11.33
N LEU A 215 -18.40 4.40 -11.93
CA LEU A 215 -16.98 4.61 -11.70
C LEU A 215 -16.68 5.01 -10.25
N ILE A 216 -17.42 5.96 -9.70
CA ILE A 216 -17.33 6.36 -8.29
C ILE A 216 -17.66 5.15 -7.38
N ALA A 217 -18.73 4.42 -7.67
CA ALA A 217 -19.09 3.23 -6.91
C ALA A 217 -17.98 2.18 -6.93
N PHE A 218 -17.33 1.95 -8.07
CA PHE A 218 -16.18 1.05 -8.19
C PHE A 218 -15.00 1.51 -7.33
N PHE A 219 -14.64 2.80 -7.39
CA PHE A 219 -13.55 3.35 -6.59
C PHE A 219 -13.84 3.36 -5.08
N LEU A 220 -15.09 3.38 -4.67
CA LEU A 220 -15.48 3.27 -3.25
C LEU A 220 -15.52 1.82 -2.77
N LEU A 221 -16.08 0.91 -3.58
CA LEU A 221 -16.26 -0.49 -3.19
C LEU A 221 -14.95 -1.29 -3.23
N SER A 222 -14.07 -1.00 -4.17
CA SER A 222 -12.82 -1.73 -4.35
C SER A 222 -11.90 -1.66 -3.11
N PRO A 223 -11.61 -0.49 -2.51
CA PRO A 223 -10.85 -0.42 -1.26
C PRO A 223 -11.54 -1.12 -0.08
N ILE A 224 -12.87 -1.03 0.02
CA ILE A 224 -13.61 -1.70 1.09
C ILE A 224 -13.42 -3.22 1.00
N LEU A 225 -13.53 -3.78 -0.21
CA LEU A 225 -13.31 -5.20 -0.44
C LEU A 225 -11.86 -5.60 -0.11
N TYR A 226 -10.88 -4.78 -0.51
CA TYR A 226 -9.48 -4.99 -0.18
C TYR A 226 -9.27 -5.04 1.34
N LEU A 227 -9.78 -4.07 2.08
CA LEU A 227 -9.65 -4.01 3.55
C LEU A 227 -10.33 -5.21 4.25
N LEU A 228 -11.45 -5.71 3.72
CA LEU A 228 -12.11 -6.90 4.25
C LEU A 228 -11.26 -8.16 4.04
N ILE A 229 -10.64 -8.30 2.88
CA ILE A 229 -9.74 -9.43 2.58
C ILE A 229 -8.49 -9.34 3.46
N ASP A 230 -7.91 -8.16 3.58
CA ASP A 230 -6.73 -7.91 4.43
C ASP A 230 -7.05 -8.25 5.90
N PHE A 231 -8.18 -7.77 6.42
CA PHE A 231 -8.63 -8.11 7.76
C PHE A 231 -8.76 -9.62 7.98
N GLN A 232 -9.39 -10.33 7.03
CA GLN A 232 -9.56 -11.79 7.14
C GLN A 232 -8.22 -12.52 7.10
N PHE A 233 -7.30 -12.08 6.23
CA PHE A 233 -5.96 -12.65 6.13
C PHE A 233 -5.18 -12.45 7.43
N LEU A 234 -5.14 -11.22 7.96
CA LEU A 234 -4.41 -10.90 9.18
C LEU A 234 -5.02 -11.57 10.43
N SER A 235 -6.35 -11.66 10.50
CA SER A 235 -7.05 -12.38 11.57
C SER A 235 -6.76 -13.90 11.52
N ALA A 236 -6.72 -14.48 10.32
CA ALA A 236 -6.34 -15.89 10.16
C ALA A 236 -4.87 -16.12 10.55
N LEU A 237 -3.99 -15.16 10.25
CA LEU A 237 -2.58 -15.24 10.61
C LEU A 237 -2.36 -15.14 12.12
N GLU A 238 -3.07 -14.24 12.81
CA GLU A 238 -3.06 -14.12 14.26
C GLU A 238 -3.50 -15.40 14.94
N SER A 239 -4.54 -16.07 14.41
CA SER A 239 -5.07 -17.32 14.97
C SER A 239 -4.04 -18.46 15.04
N GLN A 240 -2.92 -18.35 14.32
CA GLN A 240 -1.81 -19.29 14.37
C GLN A 240 -0.92 -19.11 15.62
N ASN A 241 -1.17 -18.09 16.45
CA ASN A 241 -0.39 -17.76 17.66
C ASN A 241 1.12 -17.62 17.40
N LEU A 242 1.50 -17.06 16.26
CA LEU A 242 2.88 -16.79 15.90
C LEU A 242 3.40 -15.55 16.64
N SER A 243 4.69 -15.48 16.90
CA SER A 243 5.32 -14.26 17.40
C SER A 243 5.26 -13.13 16.34
N GLY A 244 5.27 -11.87 16.76
CA GLY A 244 5.25 -10.73 15.84
C GLY A 244 6.36 -10.77 14.79
N GLU A 245 7.55 -11.28 15.16
CA GLU A 245 8.67 -11.50 14.23
C GLU A 245 8.33 -12.55 13.15
N ASN A 246 7.73 -13.65 13.55
CA ASN A 246 7.32 -14.70 12.63
C ASN A 246 6.20 -14.25 11.71
N ILE A 247 5.25 -13.45 12.22
CA ILE A 247 4.20 -12.81 11.43
C ILE A 247 4.82 -11.88 10.38
N ALA A 248 5.72 -10.99 10.78
CA ALA A 248 6.39 -10.07 9.87
C ALA A 248 7.22 -10.82 8.81
N SER A 249 7.95 -11.85 9.20
CA SER A 249 8.72 -12.71 8.29
C SER A 249 7.84 -13.43 7.28
N PHE A 250 6.71 -14.00 7.75
CA PHE A 250 5.74 -14.66 6.88
C PHE A 250 5.14 -13.69 5.85
N ILE A 251 4.67 -12.52 6.30
CA ILE A 251 4.11 -11.46 5.42
C ILE A 251 5.17 -11.05 4.38
N GLY A 252 6.42 -10.86 4.82
CA GLY A 252 7.51 -10.52 3.92
C GLY A 252 7.69 -11.57 2.81
N VAL A 253 7.88 -12.82 3.16
CA VAL A 253 8.07 -13.91 2.18
C VAL A 253 6.85 -14.07 1.28
N PHE A 254 5.64 -13.98 1.84
CA PHE A 254 4.39 -14.05 1.09
C PHE A 254 4.31 -12.93 0.03
N ASN A 255 4.57 -11.68 0.42
CA ASN A 255 4.62 -10.55 -0.51
C ASN A 255 5.74 -10.70 -1.55
N GLY A 256 6.91 -11.22 -1.15
CA GLY A 256 8.00 -11.51 -2.08
C GLY A 256 7.61 -12.52 -3.16
N VAL A 257 6.91 -13.60 -2.81
CA VAL A 257 6.39 -14.59 -3.76
C VAL A 257 5.31 -13.97 -4.65
N LEU A 258 4.38 -13.20 -4.07
CA LEU A 258 3.37 -12.46 -4.85
C LEU A 258 4.04 -11.49 -5.83
N GLY A 259 5.05 -10.73 -5.39
CA GLY A 259 5.80 -9.82 -6.25
C GLY A 259 6.44 -10.52 -7.47
N ILE A 260 6.99 -11.72 -7.30
CA ILE A 260 7.47 -12.53 -8.43
C ILE A 260 6.32 -12.85 -9.39
N CYS A 261 5.19 -13.32 -8.87
CA CYS A 261 4.01 -13.63 -9.69
C CYS A 261 3.51 -12.38 -10.44
N GLU A 262 3.48 -11.23 -9.78
CA GLU A 262 3.04 -9.96 -10.38
C GLU A 262 3.99 -9.49 -11.49
N VAL A 263 5.30 -9.56 -11.28
CA VAL A 263 6.30 -9.25 -12.32
C VAL A 263 6.12 -10.16 -13.54
N LEU A 264 5.96 -11.47 -13.31
CA LEU A 264 5.74 -12.42 -14.38
C LEU A 264 4.44 -12.14 -15.15
N LEU A 265 3.34 -11.88 -14.42
CA LEU A 265 2.06 -11.53 -15.03
C LEU A 265 2.14 -10.21 -15.82
N GLN A 266 2.80 -9.20 -15.27
CA GLN A 266 2.96 -7.90 -15.94
C GLN A 266 3.78 -8.04 -17.24
N TRP A 267 4.88 -8.78 -17.21
CA TRP A 267 5.76 -8.90 -18.36
C TRP A 267 5.24 -9.85 -19.45
N PHE A 268 4.63 -10.95 -19.05
CA PHE A 268 4.23 -12.00 -20.00
C PHE A 268 2.74 -11.99 -20.34
N ALA A 269 1.88 -11.62 -19.42
CA ALA A 269 0.44 -11.72 -19.62
C ALA A 269 -0.20 -10.37 -19.96
N ALA A 270 0.09 -9.29 -19.23
CA ALA A 270 -0.64 -8.05 -19.35
C ALA A 270 -0.57 -7.42 -20.74
N SER A 271 0.64 -7.30 -21.32
CA SER A 271 0.81 -6.73 -22.66
C SER A 271 0.12 -7.58 -23.73
N ARG A 272 0.28 -8.91 -23.68
CA ARG A 272 -0.35 -9.83 -24.65
C ARG A 272 -1.87 -9.86 -24.54
N LEU A 273 -2.41 -9.77 -23.32
CA LEU A 273 -3.85 -9.69 -23.08
C LEU A 273 -4.44 -8.40 -23.66
N ILE A 274 -3.79 -7.27 -23.41
CA ILE A 274 -4.23 -5.96 -23.91
C ILE A 274 -4.16 -5.91 -25.44
N GLU A 275 -3.07 -6.43 -26.04
CA GLU A 275 -2.92 -6.47 -27.50
C GLU A 275 -3.94 -7.39 -28.17
N ARG A 276 -4.23 -8.54 -27.56
CA ARG A 276 -5.10 -9.56 -28.17
C ARG A 276 -6.58 -9.31 -27.94
N PHE A 277 -6.97 -8.84 -26.76
CA PHE A 277 -8.37 -8.72 -26.33
C PHE A 277 -8.83 -7.27 -26.15
N GLY A 278 -7.90 -6.32 -26.20
CA GLY A 278 -8.17 -4.90 -25.93
C GLY A 278 -8.26 -4.58 -24.43
N VAL A 279 -8.25 -3.29 -24.13
CA VAL A 279 -8.19 -2.76 -22.74
C VAL A 279 -9.43 -3.15 -21.94
N PHE A 280 -10.62 -3.08 -22.54
CA PHE A 280 -11.89 -3.38 -21.84
C PHE A 280 -11.98 -4.84 -21.43
N ALA A 281 -11.71 -5.77 -22.35
CA ALA A 281 -11.73 -7.20 -22.04
C ALA A 281 -10.65 -7.54 -21.00
N SER A 282 -9.44 -7.00 -21.14
CA SER A 282 -8.36 -7.22 -20.18
C SER A 282 -8.71 -6.72 -18.77
N ALA A 283 -9.39 -5.59 -18.64
CA ALA A 283 -9.87 -5.07 -17.35
C ALA A 283 -10.93 -5.97 -16.70
N THR A 284 -11.68 -6.75 -17.49
CA THR A 284 -12.72 -7.66 -16.97
C THR A 284 -12.14 -8.97 -16.43
N PHE A 285 -10.92 -9.38 -16.89
CA PHE A 285 -10.29 -10.63 -16.43
C PHE A 285 -9.99 -10.60 -14.92
N LEU A 286 -9.59 -9.47 -14.36
CA LEU A 286 -9.27 -9.36 -12.93
C LEU A 286 -10.49 -9.60 -12.03
N PRO A 287 -11.63 -8.90 -12.20
CA PRO A 287 -12.84 -9.16 -11.42
C PRO A 287 -13.38 -10.58 -11.61
N MET A 288 -13.32 -11.11 -12.84
CA MET A 288 -13.75 -12.49 -13.11
C MET A 288 -12.85 -13.51 -12.43
N GLY A 289 -11.52 -13.29 -12.42
CA GLY A 289 -10.57 -14.15 -11.72
C GLY A 289 -10.82 -14.17 -10.21
N ILE A 290 -10.96 -13.00 -9.60
CA ILE A 290 -11.25 -12.86 -8.16
C ILE A 290 -12.60 -13.52 -7.83
N GLY A 291 -13.64 -13.25 -8.63
CA GLY A 291 -14.95 -13.85 -8.45
C GLY A 291 -14.94 -15.38 -8.62
N GLY A 292 -14.20 -15.90 -9.60
CA GLY A 292 -14.03 -17.34 -9.82
C GLY A 292 -13.32 -18.03 -8.66
N VAL A 293 -12.21 -17.48 -8.18
CA VAL A 293 -11.48 -18.01 -7.00
C VAL A 293 -12.36 -17.93 -5.76
N GLY A 294 -13.08 -16.82 -5.55
CA GLY A 294 -14.04 -16.68 -4.45
C GLY A 294 -15.15 -17.73 -4.47
N MET A 295 -15.71 -18.03 -5.64
CA MET A 295 -16.72 -19.10 -5.77
C MET A 295 -16.13 -20.48 -5.46
N VAL A 296 -14.90 -20.77 -5.87
CA VAL A 296 -14.23 -22.05 -5.54
C VAL A 296 -14.00 -22.15 -4.03
N ILE A 297 -13.55 -21.10 -3.38
CA ILE A 297 -13.34 -21.08 -1.92
C ILE A 297 -14.66 -21.30 -1.18
N ILE A 298 -15.73 -20.60 -1.57
CA ILE A 298 -17.07 -20.77 -0.99
C ILE A 298 -17.57 -22.21 -1.21
N GLY A 299 -17.39 -22.76 -2.41
CA GLY A 299 -17.76 -24.14 -2.72
C GLY A 299 -17.02 -25.15 -1.86
N LEU A 300 -15.72 -24.98 -1.66
CA LEU A 300 -14.90 -25.80 -0.79
C LEU A 300 -15.32 -25.66 0.70
N ALA A 301 -15.63 -24.46 1.15
CA ALA A 301 -16.11 -24.22 2.51
C ALA A 301 -17.46 -24.90 2.77
N ILE A 302 -18.41 -24.78 1.84
CA ILE A 302 -19.72 -25.48 1.94
C ILE A 302 -19.53 -26.99 1.93
N PHE A 303 -18.65 -27.51 1.05
CA PHE A 303 -18.34 -28.93 0.99
C PHE A 303 -17.73 -29.45 2.29
N SER A 304 -16.78 -28.71 2.88
CA SER A 304 -16.18 -29.07 4.17
C SER A 304 -17.17 -29.05 5.32
N LEU A 305 -18.07 -28.06 5.36
CA LEU A 305 -19.14 -27.98 6.37
C LEU A 305 -20.12 -29.15 6.27
N ASN A 306 -20.51 -29.53 5.06
CA ASN A 306 -21.39 -30.69 4.85
C ASN A 306 -20.69 -32.00 5.24
N SER A 307 -19.42 -32.17 4.87
CA SER A 307 -18.64 -33.34 5.25
C SER A 307 -18.48 -33.46 6.78
N PHE A 308 -18.29 -32.31 7.46
CA PHE A 308 -18.17 -32.30 8.94
C PHE A 308 -19.52 -32.59 9.61
N SER A 309 -20.63 -32.16 9.04
CA SER A 309 -21.98 -32.49 9.55
C SER A 309 -22.28 -33.99 9.42
N GLU A 310 -21.99 -34.60 8.28
CA GLU A 310 -22.20 -36.05 8.08
C GLU A 310 -21.37 -36.88 9.02
N THR A 311 -20.10 -36.51 9.26
CA THR A 311 -19.21 -37.22 10.21
C THR A 311 -19.74 -37.10 11.64
N LYS A 312 -20.29 -35.94 12.02
CA LYS A 312 -20.89 -35.74 13.35
C LYS A 312 -22.17 -36.54 13.53
N TYR A 313 -23.01 -36.65 12.50
CA TYR A 313 -24.22 -37.50 12.53
C TYR A 313 -23.89 -38.97 12.49
N ALA A 314 -22.84 -39.42 11.79
CA ALA A 314 -22.35 -40.77 11.80
C ALA A 314 -21.81 -41.16 13.18
N PHE A 315 -21.07 -40.26 13.84
CA PHE A 315 -20.58 -40.49 15.21
C PHE A 315 -21.71 -40.56 16.24
N LEU A 316 -22.72 -39.70 16.13
CA LEU A 316 -23.92 -39.75 17.01
C LEU A 316 -24.76 -41.00 16.78
N ARG A 317 -24.87 -41.51 15.55
CA ARG A 317 -25.54 -42.78 15.27
C ARG A 317 -24.79 -44.02 15.82
N ALA A 318 -23.46 -43.95 15.82
CA ALA A 318 -22.62 -45.05 16.35
C ALA A 318 -22.53 -45.04 17.88
N SER A 319 -22.90 -43.94 18.55
CA SER A 319 -22.84 -43.79 20.01
C SER A 319 -24.19 -43.97 20.72
N LEU A 320 -25.27 -44.29 20.00
CA LEU A 320 -26.56 -44.66 20.58
C LEU A 320 -26.71 -46.20 20.62
N PRO A 321 -26.92 -46.78 21.80
CA PRO A 321 -27.03 -48.23 21.98
C PRO A 321 -28.31 -48.78 21.33
#